data_3a1dce4b7e285046d14f0f48f6eea8ff
#
_entry.id   3a1dce4b7e285046d14f0f48f6eea8ff
#
_cell.length_a   1.000
_cell.length_b   1.000
_cell.length_c   1.000
_cell.angle_alpha   90.00
_cell.angle_beta   90.00
_cell.angle_gamma   90.00
#
_symmetry.space_group_name_H-M   'P 1'
#
loop_
_entity.id
_entity.type
_entity.pdbx_description
1 polymer ?
#
loop_
_entity_poly.entity_id
_entity_poly.type
_entity_poly.pdbx_seq_one_letter_code
_entity_poly.pdbx_strand_id
1 'polypeptide(L)'
;TRDYEDYVRAAAAAGADVIISGAGLPVDLPQYVEGTDTRIAPIVSSEKAARLLLKNWDRHYHRTADFLVIEGAHAGGHLGFSREQLAHLKEEHFDSDYDQEIRRILACVNGFAEKYGVHIPVIVAGGIMDAASVDHMLSLGAAGVQVATPFVTTKECDAALPFKQAYIDARPEDIEITQSPVGMPARAIRNAFLEKMKQGKESISRCYRCLEKCSPKTAPYCITQALIRAVEGDTDNGLIFCGDNAGA
;
A
#
# COMPACT_ATOMS: atom_id res chain seq x y z
N THR A 1 -6.52 -10.74 -3.65
CA THR A 1 -7.18 -11.08 -4.92
C THR A 1 -7.77 -12.49 -4.84
N ARG A 2 -8.72 -12.85 -5.73
CA ARG A 2 -9.34 -14.17 -5.73
C ARG A 2 -8.33 -15.25 -6.13
N ASP A 3 -7.56 -15.00 -7.17
CA ASP A 3 -6.63 -15.96 -7.77
C ASP A 3 -5.18 -15.55 -7.45
N TYR A 4 -4.90 -15.23 -6.16
CA TYR A 4 -3.62 -14.68 -5.73
C TYR A 4 -2.46 -15.63 -6.01
N GLU A 5 -2.62 -16.92 -5.69
CA GLU A 5 -1.62 -17.96 -5.94
C GLU A 5 -1.30 -18.06 -7.42
N ASP A 6 -2.33 -18.13 -8.28
CA ASP A 6 -2.15 -18.27 -9.73
C ASP A 6 -1.39 -17.07 -10.32
N TYR A 7 -1.69 -15.84 -9.87
CA TYR A 7 -0.96 -14.65 -10.29
C TYR A 7 0.50 -14.68 -9.86
N VAL A 8 0.78 -15.07 -8.62
CA VAL A 8 2.16 -15.16 -8.12
C VAL A 8 2.94 -16.22 -8.90
N ARG A 9 2.36 -17.42 -9.07
CA ARG A 9 2.99 -18.51 -9.85
C ARG A 9 3.22 -18.12 -11.32
N ALA A 10 2.26 -17.45 -11.93
CA ALA A 10 2.40 -16.98 -13.32
C ALA A 10 3.50 -15.92 -13.45
N ALA A 11 3.59 -14.98 -12.53
CA ALA A 11 4.63 -13.94 -12.51
C ALA A 11 6.03 -14.57 -12.31
N ALA A 12 6.16 -15.50 -11.36
CA ALA A 12 7.42 -16.20 -11.12
C ALA A 12 7.84 -17.07 -12.32
N ALA A 13 6.89 -17.79 -12.91
CA ALA A 13 7.14 -18.60 -14.13
C ALA A 13 7.52 -17.74 -15.36
N ALA A 14 7.03 -16.50 -15.42
CA ALA A 14 7.40 -15.53 -16.45
C ALA A 14 8.77 -14.86 -16.19
N GLY A 15 9.46 -15.20 -15.10
CA GLY A 15 10.78 -14.68 -14.77
C GLY A 15 10.76 -13.30 -14.10
N ALA A 16 9.70 -12.99 -13.35
CA ALA A 16 9.70 -11.76 -12.55
C ALA A 16 10.86 -11.78 -11.54
N ASP A 17 11.69 -10.75 -11.53
CA ASP A 17 12.83 -10.63 -10.60
C ASP A 17 12.37 -10.52 -9.16
N VAL A 18 11.25 -9.82 -8.92
CA VAL A 18 10.74 -9.50 -7.59
C VAL A 18 9.21 -9.54 -7.58
N ILE A 19 8.64 -10.06 -6.49
CA ILE A 19 7.22 -9.91 -6.15
C ILE A 19 7.10 -9.20 -4.82
N ILE A 20 6.52 -7.99 -4.85
CA ILE A 20 6.16 -7.21 -3.66
C ILE A 20 4.67 -7.46 -3.37
N SER A 21 4.35 -7.92 -2.17
CA SER A 21 2.98 -8.31 -1.81
C SER A 21 2.50 -7.63 -0.54
N GLY A 22 1.30 -7.05 -0.62
CA GLY A 22 0.64 -6.31 0.44
C GLY A 22 -0.88 -6.48 0.43
N ALA A 23 -1.58 -5.56 1.10
CA ALA A 23 -3.03 -5.61 1.33
C ALA A 23 -3.49 -6.89 2.07
N GLY A 24 -2.72 -7.25 3.09
CA GLY A 24 -2.83 -8.44 3.92
C GLY A 24 -1.48 -9.11 4.09
N LEU A 25 -1.37 -10.03 5.04
CA LEU A 25 -0.11 -10.76 5.27
C LEU A 25 0.00 -11.92 4.27
N PRO A 26 1.01 -11.92 3.38
CA PRO A 26 1.19 -12.95 2.35
C PRO A 26 1.87 -14.20 2.95
N VAL A 27 1.16 -14.90 3.84
CA VAL A 27 1.72 -15.99 4.64
C VAL A 27 2.27 -17.15 3.81
N ASP A 28 1.67 -17.42 2.65
CA ASP A 28 2.03 -18.55 1.79
C ASP A 28 2.85 -18.14 0.56
N LEU A 29 3.25 -16.86 0.45
CA LEU A 29 4.03 -16.36 -0.69
C LEU A 29 5.32 -17.15 -0.97
N PRO A 30 6.10 -17.59 0.03
CA PRO A 30 7.29 -18.41 -0.22
C PRO A 30 7.01 -19.70 -0.99
N GLN A 31 5.88 -20.36 -0.71
CA GLN A 31 5.46 -21.58 -1.40
C GLN A 31 5.15 -21.35 -2.88
N TYR A 32 4.62 -20.19 -3.21
CA TYR A 32 4.19 -19.89 -4.58
C TYR A 32 5.34 -19.57 -5.53
N VAL A 33 6.51 -19.23 -4.98
CA VAL A 33 7.74 -18.95 -5.74
C VAL A 33 8.80 -20.03 -5.58
N GLU A 34 8.45 -21.15 -4.94
CA GLU A 34 9.39 -22.26 -4.75
C GLU A 34 9.93 -22.79 -6.09
N GLY A 35 11.24 -23.02 -6.16
CA GLY A 35 11.94 -23.49 -7.37
C GLY A 35 12.17 -22.41 -8.44
N THR A 36 11.97 -21.13 -8.10
CA THR A 36 12.28 -19.98 -8.98
C THR A 36 13.31 -19.06 -8.34
N ASP A 37 13.95 -18.19 -9.13
CA ASP A 37 14.87 -17.15 -8.65
C ASP A 37 14.15 -15.87 -8.21
N THR A 38 12.82 -15.82 -8.24
CA THR A 38 12.01 -14.66 -7.89
C THR A 38 12.19 -14.31 -6.42
N ARG A 39 12.62 -13.09 -6.16
CA ARG A 39 12.71 -12.50 -4.82
C ARG A 39 11.34 -12.09 -4.31
N ILE A 40 11.14 -12.18 -2.99
CA ILE A 40 9.86 -11.83 -2.37
C ILE A 40 10.02 -10.78 -1.27
N ALA A 41 9.13 -9.80 -1.30
CA ALA A 41 9.08 -8.73 -0.32
C ALA A 41 7.65 -8.52 0.19
N PRO A 42 7.41 -8.69 1.49
CA PRO A 42 6.12 -8.36 2.08
C PRO A 42 6.03 -6.86 2.37
N ILE A 43 4.80 -6.33 2.30
CA ILE A 43 4.46 -5.01 2.84
C ILE A 43 3.87 -5.18 4.23
N VAL A 44 4.38 -4.44 5.20
CA VAL A 44 3.90 -4.43 6.59
C VAL A 44 3.77 -2.99 7.10
N SER A 45 2.89 -2.78 8.09
CA SER A 45 2.69 -1.47 8.71
C SER A 45 3.00 -1.45 10.20
N SER A 46 3.48 -2.57 10.76
CA SER A 46 3.84 -2.67 12.19
C SER A 46 4.86 -3.77 12.47
N GLU A 47 5.59 -3.62 13.59
CA GLU A 47 6.52 -4.64 14.10
C GLU A 47 5.82 -5.97 14.37
N LYS A 48 4.63 -5.93 14.93
CA LYS A 48 3.81 -7.12 15.17
C LYS A 48 3.51 -7.88 13.87
N ALA A 49 3.17 -7.17 12.79
CA ALA A 49 2.90 -7.77 11.48
C ALA A 49 4.18 -8.37 10.88
N ALA A 50 5.30 -7.63 10.92
CA ALA A 50 6.60 -8.11 10.45
C ALA A 50 7.02 -9.38 11.17
N ARG A 51 6.98 -9.35 12.49
CA ARG A 51 7.37 -10.50 13.35
C ARG A 51 6.50 -11.73 13.10
N LEU A 52 5.17 -11.52 13.00
CA LEU A 52 4.22 -12.61 12.76
C LEU A 52 4.50 -13.29 11.42
N LEU A 53 4.68 -12.49 10.37
CA LEU A 53 4.92 -12.97 9.02
C LEU A 53 6.26 -13.68 8.88
N LEU A 54 7.35 -13.05 9.33
CA LEU A 54 8.69 -13.62 9.22
C LEU A 54 8.83 -14.88 10.07
N LYS A 55 8.20 -14.95 11.25
CA LYS A 55 8.12 -16.21 12.03
C LYS A 55 7.31 -17.30 11.31
N ASN A 56 6.24 -16.94 10.61
CA ASN A 56 5.48 -17.90 9.82
C ASN A 56 6.33 -18.46 8.68
N TRP A 57 7.00 -17.61 7.92
CA TRP A 57 7.87 -18.02 6.81
C TRP A 57 9.05 -18.87 7.30
N ASP A 58 9.68 -18.47 8.41
CA ASP A 58 10.75 -19.23 9.04
C ASP A 58 10.29 -20.65 9.45
N ARG A 59 9.13 -20.75 10.09
CA ARG A 59 8.62 -22.01 10.63
C ARG A 59 8.15 -22.99 9.55
N HIS A 60 7.48 -22.49 8.52
CA HIS A 60 6.78 -23.32 7.54
C HIS A 60 7.57 -23.52 6.25
N TYR A 61 8.41 -22.55 5.90
CA TYR A 61 9.11 -22.54 4.60
C TYR A 61 10.61 -22.47 4.74
N HIS A 62 11.14 -22.37 5.98
CA HIS A 62 12.58 -22.21 6.24
C HIS A 62 13.21 -21.09 5.40
N ARG A 63 12.49 -19.99 5.23
CA ARG A 63 12.84 -18.84 4.41
C ARG A 63 12.52 -17.52 5.14
N THR A 64 13.25 -16.46 4.78
CA THR A 64 12.97 -15.08 5.17
C THR A 64 12.66 -14.21 3.96
N ALA A 65 12.33 -12.94 4.15
CA ALA A 65 12.14 -11.98 3.08
C ALA A 65 13.49 -11.62 2.43
N ASP A 66 13.48 -11.37 1.11
CA ASP A 66 14.65 -10.85 0.40
C ASP A 66 14.85 -9.35 0.66
N PHE A 67 13.77 -8.62 0.86
CA PHE A 67 13.69 -7.29 1.45
C PHE A 67 12.29 -7.08 2.02
N LEU A 68 12.06 -5.96 2.71
CA LEU A 68 10.76 -5.66 3.33
C LEU A 68 10.35 -4.22 3.04
N VAL A 69 9.07 -3.99 2.80
CA VAL A 69 8.51 -2.65 2.65
C VAL A 69 7.69 -2.30 3.88
N ILE A 70 8.00 -1.18 4.52
CA ILE A 70 7.17 -0.58 5.57
C ILE A 70 6.22 0.42 4.91
N GLU A 71 4.91 0.20 5.02
CA GLU A 71 3.92 1.16 4.56
C GLU A 71 3.40 1.98 5.75
N GLY A 72 3.75 3.25 5.76
CA GLY A 72 3.37 4.19 6.82
C GLY A 72 1.94 4.69 6.73
N ALA A 73 1.48 5.29 7.82
CA ALA A 73 0.13 5.81 7.93
C ALA A 73 -0.14 7.03 7.02
N HIS A 74 0.90 7.67 6.48
CA HIS A 74 0.81 8.74 5.47
C HIS A 74 0.74 8.23 4.02
N ALA A 75 0.72 6.92 3.81
CA ALA A 75 0.59 6.32 2.49
C ALA A 75 -0.77 6.62 1.85
N GLY A 76 -0.85 6.42 0.53
CA GLY A 76 -2.07 6.53 -0.25
C GLY A 76 -2.79 5.20 -0.43
N GLY A 77 -4.05 5.25 -0.81
CA GLY A 77 -4.85 4.06 -1.02
C GLY A 77 -5.18 3.32 0.27
N HIS A 78 -5.22 2.00 0.22
CA HIS A 78 -5.55 1.18 1.39
C HIS A 78 -4.48 1.28 2.47
N LEU A 79 -4.89 1.43 3.71
CA LEU A 79 -4.00 1.62 4.85
C LEU A 79 -4.07 0.40 5.78
N GLY A 80 -2.91 -0.06 6.23
CA GLY A 80 -2.76 -1.17 7.19
C GLY A 80 -3.01 -0.76 8.64
N PHE A 81 -3.76 0.30 8.88
CA PHE A 81 -4.07 0.91 10.18
C PHE A 81 -5.57 0.91 10.42
N SER A 82 -6.00 0.88 11.69
CA SER A 82 -7.40 1.08 12.03
C SER A 82 -7.81 2.56 11.90
N ARG A 83 -9.13 2.83 11.84
CA ARG A 83 -9.62 4.22 11.83
C ARG A 83 -9.24 4.99 13.10
N GLU A 84 -9.23 4.31 14.24
CA GLU A 84 -8.82 4.87 15.51
C GLU A 84 -7.34 5.29 15.46
N GLN A 85 -6.45 4.42 14.96
CA GLN A 85 -5.03 4.76 14.78
C GLN A 85 -4.85 5.94 13.82
N LEU A 86 -5.62 5.98 12.73
CA LEU A 86 -5.55 7.07 11.75
C LEU A 86 -6.13 8.40 12.27
N ALA A 87 -7.03 8.37 13.26
CA ALA A 87 -7.53 9.58 13.90
C ALA A 87 -6.45 10.31 14.70
N HIS A 88 -5.45 9.59 15.19
CA HIS A 88 -4.32 10.14 15.96
C HIS A 88 -3.19 10.70 15.09
N LEU A 89 -3.27 10.61 13.75
CA LEU A 89 -2.25 11.13 12.81
C LEU A 89 -1.89 12.61 12.99
N LYS A 90 -2.79 13.40 13.57
CA LYS A 90 -2.59 14.85 13.80
C LYS A 90 -2.09 15.18 15.22
N GLU A 91 -1.83 14.16 16.04
CA GLU A 91 -1.27 14.37 17.38
C GLU A 91 0.21 14.70 17.30
N GLU A 92 0.67 15.58 18.18
CA GLU A 92 2.04 16.13 18.20
C GLU A 92 3.14 15.06 18.25
N HIS A 93 2.84 13.87 18.78
CA HIS A 93 3.81 12.80 18.96
C HIS A 93 3.73 11.69 17.90
N PHE A 94 2.79 11.77 16.96
CA PHE A 94 2.56 10.69 16.01
C PHE A 94 3.82 10.32 15.20
N ASP A 95 4.50 11.32 14.63
CA ASP A 95 5.69 11.07 13.79
C ASP A 95 6.84 10.46 14.62
N SER A 96 7.05 10.91 15.84
CA SER A 96 8.06 10.35 16.73
C SER A 96 7.75 8.90 17.13
N ASP A 97 6.48 8.57 17.35
CA ASP A 97 6.02 7.21 17.65
C ASP A 97 6.16 6.31 16.43
N TYR A 98 5.91 6.84 15.24
CA TYR A 98 6.10 6.13 13.99
C TYR A 98 7.58 5.86 13.71
N ASP A 99 8.47 6.81 13.95
CA ASP A 99 9.92 6.60 13.88
C ASP A 99 10.38 5.45 14.79
N GLN A 100 9.84 5.39 16.01
CA GLN A 100 10.11 4.28 16.92
C GLN A 100 9.59 2.95 16.37
N GLU A 101 8.42 2.94 15.74
CA GLU A 101 7.89 1.73 15.12
C GLU A 101 8.76 1.26 13.95
N ILE A 102 9.26 2.18 13.10
CA ILE A 102 10.23 1.85 12.05
C ILE A 102 11.47 1.20 12.66
N ARG A 103 12.05 1.77 13.73
CA ARG A 103 13.21 1.18 14.42
C ARG A 103 12.94 -0.20 14.99
N ARG A 104 11.74 -0.46 15.53
CA ARG A 104 11.33 -1.78 16.02
C ARG A 104 11.22 -2.80 14.88
N ILE A 105 10.66 -2.39 13.72
CA ILE A 105 10.60 -3.23 12.54
C ILE A 105 12.01 -3.56 12.04
N LEU A 106 12.90 -2.57 11.94
CA LEU A 106 14.30 -2.76 11.56
C LEU A 106 15.01 -3.75 12.48
N ALA A 107 14.85 -3.60 13.79
CA ALA A 107 15.44 -4.52 14.78
C ALA A 107 14.87 -5.95 14.63
N CYS A 108 13.57 -6.08 14.39
CA CYS A 108 12.93 -7.37 14.12
C CYS A 108 13.51 -8.03 12.87
N VAL A 109 13.64 -7.30 11.77
CA VAL A 109 14.17 -7.77 10.48
C VAL A 109 15.64 -8.17 10.63
N ASN A 110 16.45 -7.38 11.33
CA ASN A 110 17.86 -7.69 11.60
C ASN A 110 18.04 -9.00 12.35
N GLY A 111 17.16 -9.34 13.31
CA GLY A 111 17.20 -10.64 13.98
C GLY A 111 16.98 -11.83 13.04
N PHE A 112 16.15 -11.68 12.00
CA PHE A 112 16.00 -12.71 10.95
C PHE A 112 17.19 -12.69 9.98
N ALA A 113 17.71 -11.51 9.63
CA ALA A 113 18.89 -11.38 8.80
C ALA A 113 20.09 -12.12 9.42
N GLU A 114 20.34 -11.92 10.70
CA GLU A 114 21.39 -12.63 11.47
C GLU A 114 21.15 -14.15 11.49
N LYS A 115 19.91 -14.58 11.77
CA LYS A 115 19.54 -16.00 11.80
C LYS A 115 19.82 -16.71 10.49
N TYR A 116 19.57 -16.06 9.36
CA TYR A 116 19.75 -16.63 8.02
C TYR A 116 21.10 -16.31 7.39
N GLY A 117 21.94 -15.49 8.03
CA GLY A 117 23.23 -15.07 7.50
C GLY A 117 23.12 -14.25 6.21
N VAL A 118 22.04 -13.44 6.07
CA VAL A 118 21.75 -12.64 4.90
C VAL A 118 21.53 -11.18 5.25
N HIS A 119 21.61 -10.29 4.28
CA HIS A 119 21.17 -8.89 4.42
C HIS A 119 19.74 -8.75 3.91
N ILE A 120 18.84 -8.17 4.71
CA ILE A 120 17.44 -7.91 4.37
C ILE A 120 17.24 -6.40 4.34
N PRO A 121 17.30 -5.75 3.15
CA PRO A 121 17.04 -4.32 3.03
C PRO A 121 15.60 -3.99 3.46
N VAL A 122 15.42 -2.84 4.12
CA VAL A 122 14.10 -2.34 4.48
C VAL A 122 13.85 -1.03 3.73
N ILE A 123 12.73 -0.97 3.01
CA ILE A 123 12.27 0.18 2.24
C ILE A 123 11.12 0.81 3.02
N VAL A 124 11.12 2.14 3.16
CA VAL A 124 10.02 2.86 3.82
C VAL A 124 9.17 3.60 2.78
N ALA A 125 7.85 3.45 2.91
CA ALA A 125 6.85 4.08 2.04
C ALA A 125 5.84 4.90 2.86
N GLY A 126 5.27 5.93 2.24
CA GLY A 126 4.21 6.77 2.79
C GLY A 126 4.72 8.13 3.30
N GLY A 127 4.15 9.21 2.78
CA GLY A 127 4.47 10.58 3.19
C GLY A 127 5.80 11.14 2.67
N ILE A 128 6.48 10.44 1.78
CA ILE A 128 7.81 10.84 1.28
C ILE A 128 7.64 11.68 0.01
N MET A 129 8.05 12.94 0.06
CA MET A 129 7.81 13.93 -0.97
C MET A 129 9.08 14.65 -1.47
N ASP A 130 10.08 14.79 -0.62
CA ASP A 130 11.25 15.63 -0.83
C ASP A 130 12.55 14.99 -0.29
N ALA A 131 13.67 15.64 -0.51
CA ALA A 131 14.96 15.18 -0.05
C ALA A 131 15.03 15.06 1.49
N ALA A 132 14.39 15.98 2.23
CA ALA A 132 14.43 15.96 3.68
C ALA A 132 13.71 14.73 4.25
N SER A 133 12.55 14.37 3.71
CA SER A 133 11.83 13.15 4.08
C SER A 133 12.58 11.88 3.69
N VAL A 134 13.28 11.87 2.55
CA VAL A 134 14.17 10.77 2.17
C VAL A 134 15.32 10.63 3.16
N ASP A 135 16.05 11.72 3.44
CA ASP A 135 17.20 11.73 4.36
C ASP A 135 16.77 11.31 5.77
N HIS A 136 15.58 11.73 6.21
CA HIS A 136 15.02 11.31 7.49
C HIS A 136 14.88 9.80 7.56
N MET A 137 14.22 9.14 6.59
CA MET A 137 14.03 7.70 6.58
C MET A 137 15.36 6.93 6.50
N LEU A 138 16.32 7.41 5.70
CA LEU A 138 17.66 6.83 5.65
C LEU A 138 18.39 6.97 7.00
N SER A 139 18.22 8.08 7.71
CA SER A 139 18.80 8.30 9.05
C SER A 139 18.24 7.36 10.12
N LEU A 140 17.01 6.87 9.94
CA LEU A 140 16.41 5.85 10.80
C LEU A 140 16.99 4.46 10.58
N GLY A 141 17.69 4.24 9.44
CA GLY A 141 18.29 2.97 9.07
C GLY A 141 17.59 2.25 7.91
N ALA A 142 16.68 2.92 7.21
CA ALA A 142 16.10 2.38 5.98
C ALA A 142 17.18 2.25 4.89
N ALA A 143 17.09 1.20 4.07
CA ALA A 143 17.97 1.00 2.92
C ALA A 143 17.53 1.82 1.69
N GLY A 144 16.30 2.30 1.69
CA GLY A 144 15.72 3.11 0.62
C GLY A 144 14.30 3.53 0.94
N VAL A 145 13.66 4.21 -0.01
CA VAL A 145 12.31 4.72 0.12
C VAL A 145 11.47 4.38 -1.11
N GLN A 146 10.15 4.30 -0.92
CA GLN A 146 9.17 4.18 -2.01
C GLN A 146 8.37 5.48 -2.08
N VAL A 147 8.37 6.10 -3.26
CA VAL A 147 7.75 7.41 -3.53
C VAL A 147 6.73 7.25 -4.65
N ALA A 148 5.54 7.81 -4.50
CA ALA A 148 4.49 7.73 -5.52
C ALA A 148 3.91 9.10 -5.89
N THR A 149 3.38 9.85 -4.92
CA THR A 149 2.63 11.09 -5.15
C THR A 149 3.34 12.11 -6.05
N PRO A 150 4.63 12.46 -5.86
CA PRO A 150 5.31 13.42 -6.73
C PRO A 150 5.41 12.96 -8.19
N PHE A 151 5.45 11.64 -8.44
CA PHE A 151 5.53 11.10 -9.80
C PHE A 151 4.21 11.12 -10.57
N VAL A 152 3.06 11.16 -9.86
CA VAL A 152 1.74 11.22 -10.50
C VAL A 152 1.59 12.49 -11.35
N THR A 153 2.13 13.62 -10.90
CA THR A 153 2.00 14.93 -11.57
C THR A 153 3.03 15.15 -12.67
N THR A 154 3.93 14.20 -12.91
CA THR A 154 4.97 14.32 -13.94
C THR A 154 4.42 14.10 -15.35
N LYS A 155 5.21 14.51 -16.37
CA LYS A 155 4.88 14.26 -17.77
C LYS A 155 4.95 12.77 -18.13
N GLU A 156 5.81 12.03 -17.47
CA GLU A 156 6.07 10.62 -17.68
C GLU A 156 4.92 9.72 -17.16
N CYS A 157 4.12 10.22 -16.21
CA CYS A 157 2.93 9.50 -15.79
C CYS A 157 1.90 9.47 -16.93
N ASP A 158 1.46 8.27 -17.31
CA ASP A 158 0.54 8.02 -18.43
C ASP A 158 -0.95 8.17 -18.06
N ALA A 159 -1.28 8.53 -16.81
CA ALA A 159 -2.63 8.85 -16.41
C ALA A 159 -3.16 10.08 -17.17
N ALA A 160 -4.48 10.10 -17.42
CA ALA A 160 -5.13 11.21 -18.10
C ALA A 160 -4.93 12.54 -17.36
N LEU A 161 -4.87 13.64 -18.11
CA LEU A 161 -4.62 14.98 -17.55
C LEU A 161 -5.58 15.37 -16.42
N PRO A 162 -6.91 15.10 -16.47
CA PRO A 162 -7.80 15.41 -15.35
C PRO A 162 -7.42 14.69 -14.05
N PHE A 163 -6.90 13.46 -14.13
CA PHE A 163 -6.41 12.72 -12.94
C PHE A 163 -5.20 13.42 -12.31
N LYS A 164 -4.22 13.83 -13.13
CA LYS A 164 -3.05 14.59 -12.66
C LYS A 164 -3.46 15.95 -12.09
N GLN A 165 -4.39 16.63 -12.75
CA GLN A 165 -4.90 17.92 -12.31
C GLN A 165 -5.59 17.83 -10.95
N ALA A 166 -6.32 16.73 -10.67
CA ALA A 166 -6.93 16.51 -9.37
C ALA A 166 -5.89 16.45 -8.22
N TYR A 167 -4.67 15.96 -8.48
CA TYR A 167 -3.57 16.00 -7.50
C TYR A 167 -2.99 17.42 -7.35
N ILE A 168 -2.87 18.17 -8.44
CA ILE A 168 -2.33 19.53 -8.44
C ILE A 168 -3.27 20.51 -7.73
N ASP A 169 -4.58 20.33 -7.93
CA ASP A 169 -5.60 21.21 -7.37
C ASP A 169 -6.01 20.83 -5.94
N ALA A 170 -5.64 19.62 -5.48
CA ALA A 170 -5.97 19.15 -4.15
C ALA A 170 -5.34 20.04 -3.07
N ARG A 171 -6.08 20.27 -2.00
CA ARG A 171 -5.60 20.94 -0.77
C ARG A 171 -5.57 19.94 0.37
N PRO A 172 -4.82 20.22 1.45
CA PRO A 172 -4.79 19.33 2.62
C PRO A 172 -6.18 18.96 3.17
N GLU A 173 -7.14 19.88 3.12
CA GLU A 173 -8.52 19.66 3.55
C GLU A 173 -9.33 18.77 2.59
N ASP A 174 -8.85 18.53 1.39
CA ASP A 174 -9.49 17.64 0.42
C ASP A 174 -9.02 16.19 0.55
N ILE A 175 -8.01 15.95 1.36
CA ILE A 175 -7.49 14.60 1.61
C ILE A 175 -8.28 13.96 2.75
N GLU A 176 -8.96 12.85 2.48
CA GLU A 176 -9.80 12.19 3.48
C GLU A 176 -9.53 10.68 3.58
N ILE A 177 -9.84 10.13 4.76
CA ILE A 177 -9.87 8.67 4.97
C ILE A 177 -11.29 8.18 4.72
N THR A 178 -11.45 7.42 3.65
CA THR A 178 -12.71 6.79 3.26
C THR A 178 -12.74 5.31 3.61
N GLN A 179 -13.92 4.67 3.56
CA GLN A 179 -14.08 3.23 3.70
C GLN A 179 -14.08 2.57 2.33
N SER A 180 -13.09 1.77 2.06
CA SER A 180 -13.03 0.98 0.83
C SER A 180 -14.01 -0.20 0.85
N PRO A 181 -14.57 -0.61 -0.30
CA PRO A 181 -15.38 -1.83 -0.42
C PRO A 181 -14.67 -3.11 0.02
N VAL A 182 -13.36 -3.09 0.14
CA VAL A 182 -12.56 -4.23 0.65
C VAL A 182 -12.54 -4.31 2.18
N GLY A 183 -13.17 -3.37 2.88
CA GLY A 183 -13.25 -3.35 4.34
C GLY A 183 -12.05 -2.67 5.03
N MET A 184 -11.15 -2.04 4.29
CA MET A 184 -10.00 -1.29 4.82
C MET A 184 -10.24 0.21 4.74
N PRO A 185 -9.71 1.00 5.69
CA PRO A 185 -9.57 2.44 5.51
C PRO A 185 -8.68 2.73 4.29
N ALA A 186 -8.99 3.80 3.57
CA ALA A 186 -8.21 4.20 2.41
C ALA A 186 -8.14 5.73 2.31
N ARG A 187 -6.99 6.27 1.90
CA ARG A 187 -6.80 7.69 1.69
C ARG A 187 -7.04 8.06 0.24
N ALA A 188 -7.86 9.10 0.04
CA ALA A 188 -8.26 9.56 -1.27
C ALA A 188 -8.50 11.07 -1.31
N ILE A 189 -8.45 11.66 -2.50
CA ILE A 189 -8.89 13.03 -2.74
C ILE A 189 -10.42 13.05 -2.76
N ARG A 190 -11.02 13.93 -1.95
CA ARG A 190 -12.46 14.19 -1.93
C ARG A 190 -12.92 14.73 -3.28
N ASN A 191 -13.93 14.10 -3.86
CA ASN A 191 -14.52 14.48 -5.14
C ASN A 191 -16.02 14.14 -5.18
N ALA A 192 -16.69 14.43 -6.29
CA ALA A 192 -18.11 14.16 -6.47
C ALA A 192 -18.45 12.66 -6.29
N PHE A 193 -17.57 11.76 -6.72
CA PHE A 193 -17.74 10.32 -6.52
C PHE A 193 -17.82 9.94 -5.03
N LEU A 194 -16.88 10.38 -4.22
CA LEU A 194 -16.87 10.06 -2.78
C LEU A 194 -18.06 10.65 -2.06
N GLU A 195 -18.47 11.89 -2.39
CA GLU A 195 -19.69 12.51 -1.81
C GLU A 195 -20.94 11.71 -2.16
N LYS A 196 -21.06 11.22 -3.39
CA LYS A 196 -22.16 10.33 -3.82
C LYS A 196 -22.15 9.01 -3.04
N MET A 197 -20.96 8.42 -2.79
CA MET A 197 -20.83 7.16 -2.06
C MET A 197 -21.14 7.29 -0.57
N LYS A 198 -20.97 8.47 0.03
CA LYS A 198 -21.42 8.76 1.41
C LYS A 198 -22.96 8.76 1.53
N GLN A 199 -23.67 9.10 0.46
CA GLN A 199 -25.14 9.16 0.43
C GLN A 199 -25.80 7.82 0.04
N GLY A 200 -25.06 6.90 -0.54
CA GLY A 200 -25.62 5.64 -1.00
C GLY A 200 -24.62 4.72 -1.69
N LYS A 201 -25.13 3.93 -2.63
CA LYS A 201 -24.32 3.01 -3.41
C LYS A 201 -24.59 3.17 -4.91
N GLU A 202 -23.59 2.82 -5.72
CA GLU A 202 -23.67 2.77 -7.17
C GLU A 202 -24.08 1.38 -7.64
N SER A 203 -24.90 1.29 -8.71
CA SER A 203 -25.19 0.02 -9.35
C SER A 203 -23.96 -0.52 -10.07
N ILE A 204 -23.57 -1.74 -9.75
CA ILE A 204 -22.41 -2.42 -10.35
C ILE A 204 -22.89 -3.21 -11.57
N SER A 205 -22.67 -2.66 -12.77
CA SER A 205 -23.03 -3.30 -14.03
C SER A 205 -22.05 -4.38 -14.51
N ARG A 206 -20.78 -4.28 -14.10
CA ARG A 206 -19.71 -5.22 -14.47
C ARG A 206 -18.89 -5.62 -13.26
N CYS A 207 -18.71 -6.91 -13.05
CA CYS A 207 -17.82 -7.46 -12.02
C CYS A 207 -16.50 -7.93 -12.63
N TYR A 208 -15.38 -7.41 -12.10
CA TYR A 208 -14.02 -7.75 -12.53
C TYR A 208 -13.45 -8.98 -11.82
N ARG A 209 -14.19 -9.56 -10.85
CA ARG A 209 -13.76 -10.70 -10.03
C ARG A 209 -12.41 -10.47 -9.32
N CYS A 210 -12.07 -9.23 -9.03
CA CYS A 210 -10.77 -8.83 -8.49
C CYS A 210 -10.58 -9.20 -7.01
N LEU A 211 -11.66 -9.39 -6.24
CA LEU A 211 -11.63 -9.64 -4.80
C LEU A 211 -12.41 -10.89 -4.43
N GLU A 212 -11.85 -11.70 -3.54
CA GLU A 212 -12.44 -12.98 -3.11
C GLU A 212 -13.78 -12.78 -2.38
N LYS A 213 -13.82 -11.85 -1.43
CA LYS A 213 -14.98 -11.61 -0.55
C LYS A 213 -15.92 -10.50 -1.05
N CYS A 214 -15.72 -9.97 -2.25
CA CYS A 214 -16.58 -8.94 -2.82
C CYS A 214 -17.81 -9.55 -3.48
N SER A 215 -18.97 -8.98 -3.14
CA SER A 215 -20.24 -9.28 -3.83
C SER A 215 -20.78 -8.03 -4.51
N PRO A 216 -21.00 -8.04 -5.84
CA PRO A 216 -21.60 -6.91 -6.55
C PRO A 216 -22.98 -6.49 -6.02
N LYS A 217 -23.69 -7.43 -5.35
CA LYS A 217 -25.02 -7.16 -4.77
C LYS A 217 -24.96 -6.31 -3.49
N THR A 218 -23.86 -6.40 -2.73
CA THR A 218 -23.73 -5.77 -1.41
C THR A 218 -22.67 -4.66 -1.39
N ALA A 219 -21.66 -4.70 -2.27
CA ALA A 219 -20.63 -3.68 -2.34
C ALA A 219 -21.24 -2.31 -2.68
N PRO A 220 -20.76 -1.22 -2.06
CA PRO A 220 -21.26 0.13 -2.33
C PRO A 220 -20.92 0.59 -3.75
N TYR A 221 -19.82 0.13 -4.31
CA TYR A 221 -19.36 0.38 -5.68
C TYR A 221 -18.31 -0.65 -6.11
N CYS A 222 -18.00 -0.72 -7.39
CA CYS A 222 -16.89 -1.54 -7.89
C CYS A 222 -15.58 -0.74 -7.82
N ILE A 223 -14.68 -1.11 -6.89
CA ILE A 223 -13.42 -0.39 -6.70
C ILE A 223 -12.55 -0.39 -7.96
N THR A 224 -12.45 -1.52 -8.66
CA THR A 224 -11.68 -1.59 -9.91
C THR A 224 -12.24 -0.64 -10.98
N GLN A 225 -13.56 -0.59 -11.14
CA GLN A 225 -14.17 0.33 -12.08
C GLN A 225 -13.95 1.80 -11.69
N ALA A 226 -14.05 2.11 -10.40
CA ALA A 226 -13.84 3.48 -9.91
C ALA A 226 -12.39 3.95 -10.11
N LEU A 227 -11.40 3.07 -9.90
CA LEU A 227 -9.99 3.38 -10.15
C LEU A 227 -9.70 3.56 -11.65
N ILE A 228 -10.27 2.70 -12.52
CA ILE A 228 -10.13 2.82 -13.97
C ILE A 228 -10.71 4.15 -14.47
N ARG A 229 -11.93 4.49 -14.07
CA ARG A 229 -12.56 5.78 -14.43
C ARG A 229 -11.69 6.97 -14.07
N ALA A 230 -11.17 6.98 -12.85
CA ALA A 230 -10.32 8.07 -12.38
C ALA A 230 -9.08 8.24 -13.26
N VAL A 231 -8.33 7.16 -13.50
CA VAL A 231 -7.07 7.22 -14.27
C VAL A 231 -7.30 7.54 -15.74
N GLU A 232 -8.46 7.17 -16.29
CA GLU A 232 -8.90 7.52 -17.66
C GLU A 232 -9.43 8.97 -17.77
N GLY A 233 -9.57 9.70 -16.64
CA GLY A 233 -9.92 11.11 -16.61
C GLY A 233 -11.36 11.42 -16.18
N ASP A 234 -12.19 10.40 -15.92
CA ASP A 234 -13.54 10.59 -15.34
C ASP A 234 -13.41 10.70 -13.80
N THR A 235 -12.85 11.82 -13.35
CA THR A 235 -12.57 12.08 -11.94
C THR A 235 -13.81 12.31 -11.09
N ASP A 236 -14.93 12.71 -11.71
CA ASP A 236 -16.22 12.92 -11.01
C ASP A 236 -16.95 11.61 -10.66
N ASN A 237 -16.66 10.54 -11.40
CA ASN A 237 -17.22 9.20 -11.16
C ASN A 237 -16.15 8.16 -10.79
N GLY A 238 -14.93 8.60 -10.54
CA GLY A 238 -13.77 7.77 -10.22
C GLY A 238 -13.23 7.97 -8.81
N LEU A 239 -12.58 6.94 -8.28
CA LEU A 239 -11.89 6.98 -7.00
C LEU A 239 -10.42 7.37 -7.21
N ILE A 240 -10.00 8.48 -6.60
CA ILE A 240 -8.62 8.99 -6.70
C ILE A 240 -7.91 8.72 -5.36
N PHE A 241 -7.18 7.63 -5.28
CA PHE A 241 -6.29 7.36 -4.14
C PHE A 241 -5.08 8.30 -4.18
N CYS A 242 -4.63 8.77 -3.03
CA CYS A 242 -3.49 9.67 -2.92
C CYS A 242 -2.76 9.50 -1.58
N GLY A 243 -1.50 9.92 -1.51
CA GLY A 243 -0.78 10.08 -0.24
C GLY A 243 -1.31 11.27 0.57
N ASP A 244 -0.91 11.34 1.84
CA ASP A 244 -1.34 12.41 2.76
C ASP A 244 -0.89 13.80 2.28
N ASN A 245 0.26 13.86 1.65
CA ASN A 245 0.88 15.10 1.14
C ASN A 245 0.44 15.45 -0.29
N ALA A 246 -0.61 14.84 -0.85
CA ALA A 246 -1.04 15.17 -2.21
C ALA A 246 -1.53 16.61 -2.36
N GLY A 247 -1.95 17.24 -1.26
CA GLY A 247 -2.38 18.64 -1.24
C GLY A 247 -1.32 19.62 -0.72
N ALA A 248 -0.05 19.24 -0.64
CA ALA A 248 1.04 20.05 -0.10
C ALA A 248 1.82 20.79 -1.19
#